data_87c80febffa53ce3dc588336a65be4a2
#
_entry.id   87c80febffa53ce3dc588336a65be4a2
#
_cell.length_a   1.000
_cell.length_b   1.000
_cell.length_c   1.000
_cell.angle_alpha   90.00
_cell.angle_beta   90.00
_cell.angle_gamma   90.00
#
_symmetry.space_group_name_H-M   'P 1'
#
loop_
_entity.id
_entity.type
_entity.pdbx_description
1 polymer ?
#
loop_
_entity_poly.entity_id
_entity_poly.type
_entity_poly.pdbx_seq_one_letter_code
_entity_poly.pdbx_strand_id
1 'polypeptide(L)'
;MQVVAFTGAGISKESGIDTFQDRPGIRDKLTRTFATNHPEEYRKVMKEFCDTIKGKEPNNAHKELARAGVKIITMNVDGLHEKAGSYDVLAIHGRLPEEHELPYCESLRNAPVLYEDKAPRYQDAFDIVYGL
;
A
#
# COMPACT_ATOMS: atom_id res chain seq x y z
N MET A 1 -4.42 -10.71 25.66
CA MET A 1 -5.07 -9.59 24.97
C MET A 1 -4.54 -9.52 23.55
N GLN A 2 -5.44 -9.49 22.58
CA GLN A 2 -5.04 -9.32 21.19
C GLN A 2 -5.00 -7.83 20.86
N VAL A 3 -3.94 -7.42 20.18
CA VAL A 3 -3.75 -6.04 19.75
C VAL A 3 -3.60 -6.02 18.24
N VAL A 4 -4.31 -5.11 17.58
CA VAL A 4 -4.21 -4.88 16.14
C VAL A 4 -3.82 -3.42 15.93
N ALA A 5 -2.81 -3.19 15.11
CA ALA A 5 -2.41 -1.84 14.72
C ALA A 5 -3.01 -1.49 13.36
N PHE A 6 -3.64 -0.33 13.29
CA PHE A 6 -4.06 0.26 12.02
C PHE A 6 -3.05 1.32 11.63
N THR A 7 -2.53 1.24 10.41
CA THR A 7 -1.55 2.23 9.95
C THR A 7 -1.96 2.83 8.60
N GLY A 8 -1.50 4.05 8.36
CA GLY A 8 -1.72 4.77 7.13
C GLY A 8 -0.47 5.52 6.71
N ALA A 9 -0.61 6.44 5.77
CA ALA A 9 0.52 7.16 5.18
C ALA A 9 1.40 7.88 6.20
N GLY A 10 0.83 8.32 7.32
CA GLY A 10 1.56 9.04 8.36
C GLY A 10 2.73 8.27 8.95
N ILE A 11 2.64 6.95 9.08
CA ILE A 11 3.72 6.14 9.63
C ILE A 11 4.95 6.10 8.71
N SER A 12 4.75 6.30 7.41
CA SER A 12 5.83 6.25 6.41
C SER A 12 6.47 7.58 6.10
N LYS A 13 5.95 8.70 6.63
CA LYS A 13 6.52 10.03 6.41
C LYS A 13 7.96 10.14 6.90
N GLU A 14 8.27 9.61 8.07
CA GLU A 14 9.63 9.64 8.61
C GLU A 14 10.60 8.77 7.81
N SER A 15 10.09 7.85 7.00
CA SER A 15 10.91 7.08 6.08
C SER A 15 11.18 7.82 4.77
N GLY A 16 10.63 9.03 4.62
CA GLY A 16 10.81 9.86 3.44
C GLY A 16 9.80 9.61 2.33
N ILE A 17 8.68 9.00 2.63
CA ILE A 17 7.62 8.73 1.65
C ILE A 17 6.52 9.75 1.83
N ASP A 18 6.28 10.58 0.82
CA ASP A 18 5.18 11.55 0.80
C ASP A 18 3.84 10.83 0.65
N THR A 19 2.81 11.44 1.22
CA THR A 19 1.45 10.91 1.06
C THR A 19 0.93 11.20 -0.34
N PHE A 20 0.07 10.32 -0.86
CA PHE A 20 -0.58 10.52 -2.16
C PHE A 20 -1.39 11.81 -2.22
N GLN A 21 -1.92 12.26 -1.10
CA GLN A 21 -2.75 13.46 -1.00
C GLN A 21 -1.97 14.73 -1.31
N ASP A 22 -0.64 14.68 -1.22
CA ASP A 22 0.23 15.84 -1.45
C ASP A 22 0.51 16.07 -2.96
N ARG A 23 0.04 15.19 -3.84
CA ARG A 23 0.24 15.30 -5.29
C ARG A 23 -1.06 15.69 -5.98
N PRO A 24 -1.16 16.93 -6.55
CA PRO A 24 -2.37 17.35 -7.25
C PRO A 24 -2.71 16.44 -8.43
N GLY A 25 -3.97 16.06 -8.55
CA GLY A 25 -4.46 15.27 -9.68
C GLY A 25 -4.11 13.79 -9.66
N ILE A 26 -3.35 13.33 -8.66
CA ILE A 26 -2.93 11.93 -8.62
C ILE A 26 -4.11 10.97 -8.40
N ARG A 27 -5.11 11.41 -7.64
CA ARG A 27 -6.29 10.55 -7.36
C ARG A 27 -7.03 10.18 -8.64
N ASP A 28 -7.12 11.09 -9.60
CA ASP A 28 -7.78 10.84 -10.87
C ASP A 28 -7.05 9.81 -11.72
N LYS A 29 -5.76 9.65 -11.49
CA LYS A 29 -4.93 8.67 -12.20
C LYS A 29 -4.88 7.32 -11.52
N LEU A 30 -5.54 7.18 -10.38
CA LEU A 30 -5.59 5.93 -9.60
C LEU A 30 -6.97 5.25 -9.68
N THR A 31 -7.75 5.54 -10.71
CA THR A 31 -9.01 4.88 -10.95
C THR A 31 -8.84 3.73 -11.93
N ARG A 32 -9.72 2.74 -11.86
CA ARG A 32 -9.69 1.63 -12.83
C ARG A 32 -9.99 2.13 -14.24
N THR A 33 -10.88 3.10 -14.38
CA THR A 33 -11.21 3.72 -15.67
C THR A 33 -9.95 4.36 -16.30
N PHE A 34 -9.17 5.10 -15.51
CA PHE A 34 -7.94 5.71 -16.03
C PHE A 34 -6.93 4.65 -16.47
N ALA A 35 -6.72 3.62 -15.65
CA ALA A 35 -5.77 2.55 -15.99
C ALA A 35 -6.16 1.83 -17.29
N THR A 36 -7.47 1.63 -17.51
CA THR A 36 -7.99 0.99 -18.70
C THR A 36 -7.85 1.86 -19.94
N ASN A 37 -8.20 3.13 -19.82
CA ASN A 37 -8.24 4.07 -20.94
C ASN A 37 -6.89 4.72 -21.27
N HIS A 38 -6.00 4.81 -20.28
CA HIS A 38 -4.68 5.44 -20.42
C HIS A 38 -3.59 4.56 -19.83
N PRO A 39 -3.40 3.33 -20.35
CA PRO A 39 -2.49 2.37 -19.75
C PRO A 39 -1.04 2.84 -19.72
N GLU A 40 -0.58 3.57 -20.73
CA GLU A 40 0.80 4.07 -20.77
C GLU A 40 1.06 5.11 -19.70
N GLU A 41 0.13 6.05 -19.50
CA GLU A 41 0.24 7.04 -18.45
C GLU A 41 0.15 6.39 -17.05
N TYR A 42 -0.73 5.43 -16.91
CA TYR A 42 -0.85 4.67 -15.67
C TYR A 42 0.45 3.95 -15.31
N ARG A 43 1.10 3.31 -16.29
CA ARG A 43 2.39 2.65 -16.09
C ARG A 43 3.47 3.63 -15.63
N LYS A 44 3.48 4.85 -16.18
CA LYS A 44 4.40 5.90 -15.74
C LYS A 44 4.16 6.31 -14.30
N VAL A 45 2.90 6.47 -13.91
CA VAL A 45 2.52 6.81 -12.54
C VAL A 45 2.99 5.72 -11.58
N MET A 46 2.76 4.45 -11.91
CA MET A 46 3.19 3.32 -11.08
C MET A 46 4.71 3.27 -10.97
N LYS A 47 5.42 3.51 -12.07
CA LYS A 47 6.88 3.55 -12.04
C LYS A 47 7.39 4.65 -11.12
N GLU A 48 6.80 5.84 -11.18
CA GLU A 48 7.18 6.94 -10.29
C GLU A 48 6.96 6.57 -8.82
N PHE A 49 5.86 5.92 -8.48
CA PHE A 49 5.63 5.47 -7.12
C PHE A 49 6.66 4.44 -6.69
N CYS A 50 6.95 3.47 -7.54
CA CYS A 50 7.96 2.46 -7.25
C CYS A 50 9.33 3.10 -7.03
N ASP A 51 9.70 4.05 -7.88
CA ASP A 51 10.98 4.77 -7.76
C ASP A 51 11.03 5.60 -6.47
N THR A 52 9.92 6.21 -6.07
CA THR A 52 9.84 6.99 -4.84
C THR A 52 10.08 6.11 -3.61
N ILE A 53 9.58 4.88 -3.64
CA ILE A 53 9.67 3.94 -2.50
C ILE A 53 10.99 3.19 -2.51
N LYS A 54 11.59 3.00 -3.67
CA LYS A 54 12.84 2.27 -3.82
C LYS A 54 13.93 2.88 -2.94
N GLY A 55 14.59 2.03 -2.16
CA GLY A 55 15.65 2.47 -1.26
C GLY A 55 15.16 3.08 0.06
N LYS A 56 13.88 3.24 0.25
CA LYS A 56 13.34 3.71 1.53
C LYS A 56 13.39 2.59 2.55
N GLU A 57 13.66 2.98 3.80
CA GLU A 57 13.82 2.03 4.88
C GLU A 57 12.72 2.23 5.92
N PRO A 58 12.32 1.15 6.63
CA PRO A 58 11.39 1.30 7.74
C PRO A 58 11.99 2.17 8.84
N ASN A 59 11.15 2.95 9.46
CA ASN A 59 11.55 3.81 10.59
C ASN A 59 11.27 3.10 11.93
N ASN A 60 11.53 3.82 13.03
CA ASN A 60 11.37 3.25 14.36
C ASN A 60 9.94 2.77 14.64
N ALA A 61 8.93 3.45 14.13
CA ALA A 61 7.54 3.03 14.35
C ALA A 61 7.28 1.66 13.71
N HIS A 62 7.74 1.45 12.47
CA HIS A 62 7.63 0.15 11.81
C HIS A 62 8.36 -0.94 12.61
N LYS A 63 9.56 -0.63 13.06
CA LYS A 63 10.41 -1.59 13.79
C LYS A 63 9.82 -1.97 15.14
N GLU A 64 9.27 -0.99 15.85
CA GLU A 64 8.64 -1.25 17.15
C GLU A 64 7.39 -2.12 17.02
N LEU A 65 6.57 -1.89 16.00
CA LEU A 65 5.42 -2.74 15.73
C LEU A 65 5.84 -4.18 15.39
N ALA A 66 6.90 -4.33 14.61
CA ALA A 66 7.45 -5.65 14.29
C ALA A 66 7.98 -6.35 15.54
N ARG A 67 8.71 -5.62 16.39
CA ARG A 67 9.25 -6.15 17.63
C ARG A 67 8.14 -6.60 18.57
N ALA A 68 7.06 -5.86 18.64
CA ALA A 68 5.91 -6.20 19.49
C ALA A 68 5.13 -7.42 18.97
N GLY A 69 5.33 -7.81 17.70
CA GLY A 69 4.67 -8.97 17.11
C GLY A 69 3.16 -8.78 16.92
N VAL A 70 2.69 -7.54 16.81
CA VAL A 70 1.26 -7.27 16.67
C VAL A 70 0.79 -7.49 15.24
N LYS A 71 -0.47 -7.89 15.10
CA LYS A 71 -1.14 -7.93 13.79
C LYS A 71 -1.30 -6.50 13.27
N ILE A 72 -1.03 -6.31 11.98
CA ILE A 72 -1.11 -4.99 11.35
C ILE A 72 -2.13 -5.02 10.22
N ILE A 73 -3.01 -4.02 10.21
CA ILE A 73 -3.89 -3.72 9.08
C ILE A 73 -3.43 -2.37 8.56
N THR A 74 -2.97 -2.32 7.32
CA THR A 74 -2.41 -1.08 6.77
C THR A 74 -3.09 -0.67 5.47
N MET A 75 -3.25 0.65 5.29
CA MET A 75 -3.68 1.23 4.03
C MET A 75 -2.50 1.47 3.09
N ASN A 76 -1.27 1.24 3.56
CA ASN A 76 -0.06 1.52 2.79
C ASN A 76 0.26 0.38 1.82
N VAL A 77 0.85 0.77 0.69
CA VAL A 77 1.32 -0.16 -0.35
C VAL A 77 2.84 -0.19 -0.44
N ASP A 78 3.53 0.42 0.53
CA ASP A 78 4.98 0.60 0.49
C ASP A 78 5.80 -0.61 0.96
N GLY A 79 5.18 -1.58 1.61
CA GLY A 79 5.87 -2.79 2.06
C GLY A 79 6.83 -2.59 3.23
N LEU A 80 6.82 -1.43 3.89
CA LEU A 80 7.78 -1.15 4.96
C LEU A 80 7.54 -1.96 6.23
N HIS A 81 6.30 -2.34 6.52
CA HIS A 81 6.02 -3.21 7.66
C HIS A 81 6.70 -4.57 7.49
N GLU A 82 6.56 -5.17 6.31
CA GLU A 82 7.19 -6.46 6.01
C GLU A 82 8.72 -6.32 6.03
N LYS A 83 9.23 -5.24 5.48
CA LYS A 83 10.67 -4.97 5.48
C LYS A 83 11.25 -4.79 6.88
N ALA A 84 10.43 -4.30 7.81
CA ALA A 84 10.81 -4.18 9.23
C ALA A 84 10.79 -5.50 9.99
N GLY A 85 10.20 -6.55 9.39
CA GLY A 85 10.12 -7.87 10.00
C GLY A 85 8.75 -8.26 10.53
N SER A 86 7.71 -7.43 10.34
CA SER A 86 6.35 -7.82 10.67
C SER A 86 5.91 -8.97 9.77
N TYR A 87 5.33 -10.01 10.36
CA TYR A 87 4.95 -11.21 9.61
C TYR A 87 3.45 -11.33 9.40
N ASP A 88 2.64 -10.57 10.12
CA ASP A 88 1.18 -10.64 10.04
C ASP A 88 0.63 -9.27 9.63
N VAL A 89 0.70 -8.99 8.33
CA VAL A 89 0.32 -7.70 7.75
C VAL A 89 -0.77 -7.91 6.71
N LEU A 90 -1.90 -7.24 6.91
CA LEU A 90 -2.97 -7.18 5.92
C LEU A 90 -2.94 -5.80 5.26
N ALA A 91 -2.51 -5.75 4.01
CA ALA A 91 -2.51 -4.53 3.20
C ALA A 91 -3.83 -4.46 2.43
N ILE A 92 -4.77 -3.64 2.92
CA ILE A 92 -6.14 -3.60 2.38
C ILE A 92 -6.20 -2.97 0.98
N HIS A 93 -5.21 -2.16 0.60
CA HIS A 93 -5.12 -1.60 -0.75
C HIS A 93 -4.13 -2.37 -1.65
N GLY A 94 -3.66 -3.53 -1.17
CA GLY A 94 -2.74 -4.35 -1.92
C GLY A 94 -1.30 -3.85 -1.84
N ARG A 95 -0.58 -4.01 -2.93
CA ARG A 95 0.84 -3.64 -3.03
C ARG A 95 1.11 -2.87 -4.31
N LEU A 96 2.28 -2.27 -4.41
CA LEU A 96 2.74 -1.75 -5.69
C LEU A 96 3.22 -2.90 -6.59
N PRO A 97 3.16 -2.72 -7.93
CA PRO A 97 3.67 -3.74 -8.84
C PRO A 97 5.18 -3.90 -8.68
N GLU A 98 5.67 -5.11 -8.91
CA GLU A 98 7.10 -5.37 -8.98
C GLU A 98 7.65 -4.88 -10.32
N GLU A 99 8.97 -4.72 -10.40
CA GLU A 99 9.62 -4.17 -11.60
C GLU A 99 9.23 -4.95 -12.86
N HIS A 100 9.21 -6.27 -12.79
CA HIS A 100 8.85 -7.11 -13.93
C HIS A 100 7.36 -7.03 -14.30
N GLU A 101 6.52 -6.54 -13.40
CA GLU A 101 5.09 -6.37 -13.63
C GLU A 101 4.72 -5.02 -14.25
N LEU A 102 5.63 -4.04 -14.20
CA LEU A 102 5.35 -2.68 -14.69
C LEU A 102 4.85 -2.64 -16.15
N PRO A 103 5.38 -3.46 -17.09
CA PRO A 103 4.93 -3.42 -18.47
C PRO A 103 3.45 -3.77 -18.70
N TYR A 104 2.82 -4.41 -17.71
CA TYR A 104 1.40 -4.79 -17.80
C TYR A 104 0.63 -4.49 -16.52
N CYS A 105 1.12 -3.51 -15.72
CA CYS A 105 0.56 -3.27 -14.40
C CYS A 105 -0.89 -2.78 -14.42
N GLU A 106 -1.36 -2.20 -15.51
CA GLU A 106 -2.75 -1.76 -15.67
C GLU A 106 -3.74 -2.93 -15.66
N SER A 107 -3.28 -4.12 -15.95
CA SER A 107 -4.13 -5.33 -15.92
C SER A 107 -4.12 -6.05 -14.58
N LEU A 108 -3.26 -5.65 -13.66
CA LEU A 108 -3.18 -6.30 -12.36
C LEU A 108 -4.33 -5.87 -11.44
N ARG A 109 -4.76 -6.79 -10.58
CA ARG A 109 -5.71 -6.52 -9.50
C ARG A 109 -4.95 -6.55 -8.17
N ASN A 110 -5.33 -5.69 -7.24
CA ASN A 110 -4.69 -5.59 -5.92
C ASN A 110 -3.20 -5.24 -5.96
N ALA A 111 -2.74 -4.67 -7.06
CA ALA A 111 -1.36 -4.23 -7.22
C ALA A 111 -1.30 -2.85 -7.91
N PRO A 112 -1.77 -1.78 -7.30
CA PRO A 112 -2.60 -1.70 -6.09
C PRO A 112 -4.11 -1.81 -6.37
N VAL A 113 -4.93 -1.80 -5.31
CA VAL A 113 -6.38 -1.65 -5.44
C VAL A 113 -6.66 -0.21 -5.83
N LEU A 114 -7.29 0.00 -6.96
CA LEU A 114 -7.60 1.34 -7.48
C LEU A 114 -8.99 1.79 -7.04
N TYR A 115 -9.21 3.10 -7.10
CA TYR A 115 -10.57 3.61 -6.97
C TYR A 115 -11.45 2.96 -8.04
N GLU A 116 -12.69 2.68 -7.71
CA GLU A 116 -13.66 1.91 -8.50
C GLU A 116 -13.48 0.38 -8.40
N ASP A 117 -12.34 -0.11 -7.94
CA ASP A 117 -12.17 -1.54 -7.68
C ASP A 117 -12.86 -1.93 -6.39
N LYS A 118 -13.35 -3.16 -6.34
CA LYS A 118 -13.76 -3.75 -5.07
C LYS A 118 -12.53 -3.95 -4.21
N ALA A 119 -12.66 -3.64 -2.92
CA ALA A 119 -11.57 -3.85 -1.96
C ALA A 119 -11.85 -5.15 -1.18
N PRO A 120 -11.45 -6.31 -1.71
CA PRO A 120 -11.86 -7.60 -1.14
C PRO A 120 -11.33 -7.83 0.27
N ARG A 121 -10.23 -7.16 0.61
CA ARG A 121 -9.61 -7.31 1.93
C ARG A 121 -10.26 -6.48 3.03
N TYR A 122 -11.21 -5.61 2.68
CA TYR A 122 -11.97 -4.90 3.70
C TYR A 122 -12.78 -5.86 4.57
N GLN A 123 -13.38 -6.88 3.98
CA GLN A 123 -14.11 -7.87 4.75
C GLN A 123 -13.18 -8.63 5.70
N ASP A 124 -11.98 -8.97 5.25
CA ASP A 124 -10.98 -9.62 6.08
C ASP A 124 -10.57 -8.74 7.26
N ALA A 125 -10.36 -7.43 7.01
CA ALA A 125 -10.03 -6.48 8.06
C ALA A 125 -11.17 -6.35 9.07
N PHE A 126 -12.40 -6.27 8.59
CA PHE A 126 -13.59 -6.21 9.43
C PHE A 126 -13.67 -7.45 10.33
N ASP A 127 -13.49 -8.62 9.76
CA ASP A 127 -13.56 -9.89 10.50
C ASP A 127 -12.48 -9.97 11.58
N ILE A 128 -11.28 -9.46 11.29
CA ILE A 128 -10.19 -9.41 12.27
C ILE A 128 -10.59 -8.54 13.47
N VAL A 129 -11.11 -7.35 13.21
CA VAL A 129 -11.46 -6.39 14.27
C VAL A 129 -12.62 -6.91 15.10
N TYR A 130 -13.66 -7.42 14.47
CA TYR A 130 -14.83 -7.95 15.17
C TYR A 130 -14.57 -9.30 15.83
N GLY A 131 -13.51 -10.00 15.43
CA GLY A 131 -13.08 -11.24 16.07
C GLY A 131 -12.25 -11.01 17.33
N LEU A 132 -11.95 -9.76 17.64
CA LEU A 132 -11.24 -9.43 18.88
C LEU A 132 -12.21 -9.54 20.07
#